data_2c439ca42b4768176077be0827e9ee8b
#
_entry.id   2c439ca42b4768176077be0827e9ee8b
#
_cell.length_a   1.000
_cell.length_b   1.000
_cell.length_c   1.000
_cell.angle_alpha   90.00
_cell.angle_beta   90.00
_cell.angle_gamma   90.00
#
_symmetry.space_group_name_H-M   'P 1'
#
loop_
_entity.id
_entity.type
_entity.pdbx_description
1 polymer ?
#
loop_
_entity_poly.entity_id
_entity_poly.type
_entity_poly.pdbx_seq_one_letter_code
_entity_poly.pdbx_strand_id
1 'polypeptide(L)'
;IYSFDGILISLHGHSPHWQKNIIKIKDEERGEVVTWKNGDKTLFLNDDLPRHFPIKESSPPNISNFSPESIPEEINFIPVSQGLEFFFDLEHKYDIFDLIKKGAGDKYSIHGEVTSPFDYLLNLFGIERAMVYLVQEPSKSKEILQRYTGGVKKIALEQTQHNIDAIKISSPYAGAGFISPAFYKEFVLPYEAQIARVVRDRGVHVYTHTCGAIDDRLEMMVEAGISGIECLDPPPLGDVLLDDAKKRIGDRIFIKGNIDPVNVLLLGTEEIVRKDAEFRIEVGKPGGGFILSTACSIAPHTKRENVQVLRRVAENIN
;
A
#
# COMPACT_ATOMS: atom_id res chain seq x y z
N ILE A 1 1.71 21.34 -8.20
CA ILE A 1 0.43 21.33 -8.96
C ILE A 1 -0.74 21.06 -8.01
N TYR A 2 -0.64 20.06 -7.13
CA TYR A 2 -1.71 19.70 -6.21
C TYR A 2 -1.47 20.19 -4.77
N SER A 3 -0.22 20.49 -4.41
CA SER A 3 0.22 21.01 -3.11
C SER A 3 -0.33 20.20 -1.93
N PHE A 4 -0.17 18.88 -2.00
CA PHE A 4 -0.49 17.97 -0.90
C PHE A 4 0.50 18.16 0.26
N ASP A 5 0.06 17.86 1.48
CA ASP A 5 0.86 18.04 2.69
C ASP A 5 1.73 16.82 3.02
N GLY A 6 1.55 15.71 2.33
CA GLY A 6 2.29 14.47 2.53
C GLY A 6 2.74 13.81 1.23
N ILE A 7 3.83 13.07 1.32
CA ILE A 7 4.44 12.31 0.23
C ILE A 7 4.60 10.87 0.68
N LEU A 8 4.03 9.92 -0.08
CA LEU A 8 4.26 8.50 0.09
C LEU A 8 5.38 8.04 -0.86
N ILE A 9 6.36 7.36 -0.32
CA ILE A 9 7.50 6.81 -1.06
C ILE A 9 7.42 5.30 -1.02
N SER A 10 7.22 4.67 -2.17
CA SER A 10 7.42 3.24 -2.34
C SER A 10 8.86 2.96 -2.76
N LEU A 11 9.44 1.85 -2.29
CA LEU A 11 10.81 1.48 -2.64
C LEU A 11 10.88 1.05 -4.10
N HIS A 12 11.62 1.82 -4.90
CA HIS A 12 11.86 1.58 -6.32
C HIS A 12 13.32 1.86 -6.67
N GLY A 13 14.22 1.74 -5.69
CA GLY A 13 15.62 2.07 -5.87
C GLY A 13 16.25 1.22 -6.96
N HIS A 14 16.77 1.87 -8.00
CA HIS A 14 17.53 1.24 -9.03
C HIS A 14 18.98 1.73 -9.01
N SER A 15 19.90 0.87 -9.39
CA SER A 15 21.27 1.29 -9.68
C SER A 15 21.25 2.51 -10.62
N PRO A 16 22.11 3.53 -10.40
CA PRO A 16 22.22 4.70 -11.29
C PRO A 16 22.45 4.33 -12.76
N HIS A 17 22.81 3.09 -13.01
CA HIS A 17 23.10 2.56 -14.35
C HIS A 17 22.07 1.54 -14.85
N TRP A 18 20.87 1.49 -14.28
CA TRP A 18 19.82 0.52 -14.63
C TRP A 18 19.47 0.51 -16.14
N GLN A 19 19.58 1.68 -16.81
CA GLN A 19 19.35 1.78 -18.26
C GLN A 19 20.30 0.90 -19.08
N LYS A 20 21.49 0.56 -18.55
CA LYS A 20 22.40 -0.38 -19.19
C LYS A 20 21.82 -1.79 -19.36
N ASN A 21 20.75 -2.11 -18.61
CA ASN A 21 20.05 -3.38 -18.72
C ASN A 21 18.98 -3.39 -19.83
N ILE A 22 18.76 -2.26 -20.49
CA ILE A 22 17.84 -2.15 -21.63
C ILE A 22 18.57 -2.57 -22.89
N ILE A 23 17.99 -3.54 -23.64
CA ILE A 23 18.45 -3.91 -24.98
C ILE A 23 17.74 -3.07 -26.04
N LYS A 24 16.43 -2.89 -25.87
CA LYS A 24 15.57 -2.22 -26.86
C LYS A 24 14.35 -1.59 -26.20
N ILE A 25 13.97 -0.43 -26.70
CA ILE A 25 12.66 0.19 -26.46
C ILE A 25 11.93 0.23 -27.80
N LYS A 26 10.66 -0.11 -27.79
CA LYS A 26 9.78 -0.07 -28.96
C LYS A 26 8.47 0.60 -28.55
N ASP A 27 8.12 1.68 -29.26
CA ASP A 27 6.82 2.31 -29.11
C ASP A 27 5.74 1.40 -29.70
N GLU A 28 4.66 1.26 -28.98
CA GLU A 28 3.42 0.58 -29.39
C GLU A 28 2.22 1.48 -29.09
N GLU A 29 1.07 1.18 -29.70
CA GLU A 29 -0.16 1.99 -29.55
C GLU A 29 -0.55 2.24 -28.09
N ARG A 30 -0.32 1.26 -27.21
CA ARG A 30 -0.71 1.31 -25.81
C ARG A 30 0.39 1.76 -24.85
N GLY A 31 1.59 2.02 -25.32
CA GLY A 31 2.73 2.39 -24.49
C GLY A 31 4.08 1.93 -25.04
N GLU A 32 5.09 1.87 -24.20
CA GLU A 32 6.45 1.49 -24.56
C GLU A 32 6.78 0.05 -24.12
N VAL A 33 7.27 -0.77 -25.02
CA VAL A 33 7.79 -2.12 -24.71
C VAL A 33 9.30 -2.06 -24.54
N VAL A 34 9.76 -2.29 -23.32
CA VAL A 34 11.18 -2.42 -22.97
C VAL A 34 11.58 -3.89 -22.97
N THR A 35 12.65 -4.22 -23.69
CA THR A 35 13.30 -5.54 -23.65
C THR A 35 14.55 -5.44 -22.80
N TRP A 36 14.65 -6.28 -21.77
CA TRP A 36 15.75 -6.32 -20.82
C TRP A 36 16.86 -7.31 -21.26
N LYS A 37 18.07 -7.17 -20.72
CA LYS A 37 19.20 -8.07 -21.01
C LYS A 37 18.96 -9.54 -20.68
N ASN A 38 18.15 -9.82 -19.66
CA ASN A 38 17.74 -11.19 -19.33
C ASN A 38 16.72 -11.75 -20.33
N GLY A 39 16.25 -10.91 -21.27
CA GLY A 39 15.31 -11.23 -22.33
C GLY A 39 13.85 -10.98 -21.96
N ASP A 40 13.55 -10.67 -20.70
CA ASP A 40 12.21 -10.29 -20.27
C ASP A 40 11.73 -9.04 -20.99
N LYS A 41 10.43 -8.83 -21.01
CA LYS A 41 9.81 -7.63 -21.55
C LYS A 41 8.92 -6.98 -20.54
N THR A 42 8.89 -5.65 -20.55
CA THR A 42 7.92 -4.87 -19.78
C THR A 42 7.22 -3.91 -20.71
N LEU A 43 5.90 -3.96 -20.74
CA LEU A 43 5.05 -2.96 -21.38
C LEU A 43 4.71 -1.87 -20.35
N PHE A 44 5.24 -0.69 -20.53
CA PHE A 44 4.86 0.50 -19.79
C PHE A 44 3.67 1.15 -20.50
N LEU A 45 2.49 0.95 -19.92
CA LEU A 45 1.24 1.46 -20.47
C LEU A 45 1.13 2.98 -20.25
N ASN A 46 0.47 3.67 -21.18
CA ASN A 46 0.28 5.12 -21.10
C ASN A 46 -0.68 5.54 -19.97
N ASP A 47 -1.57 4.65 -19.57
CA ASP A 47 -2.72 4.93 -18.71
C ASP A 47 -3.02 3.82 -17.67
N ASP A 48 -2.06 2.93 -17.45
CA ASP A 48 -2.20 1.83 -16.51
C ASP A 48 -0.82 1.43 -15.93
N LEU A 49 -0.83 0.49 -15.00
CA LEU A 49 0.39 -0.08 -14.42
C LEU A 49 1.17 -0.87 -15.47
N PRO A 50 2.52 -0.95 -15.34
CA PRO A 50 3.34 -1.76 -16.21
C PRO A 50 2.92 -3.24 -16.20
N ARG A 51 3.11 -3.92 -17.34
CA ARG A 51 2.92 -5.37 -17.47
C ARG A 51 4.24 -6.04 -17.78
N HIS A 52 4.66 -6.94 -16.89
CA HIS A 52 5.91 -7.69 -17.07
C HIS A 52 5.65 -9.05 -17.71
N PHE A 53 6.49 -9.42 -18.68
CA PHE A 53 6.42 -10.67 -19.41
C PHE A 53 7.79 -11.37 -19.29
N PRO A 54 7.96 -12.26 -18.30
CA PRO A 54 9.19 -13.02 -18.17
C PRO A 54 9.35 -14.04 -19.29
N ILE A 55 10.58 -14.30 -19.71
CA ILE A 55 10.88 -15.36 -20.71
C ILE A 55 10.52 -16.74 -20.17
N LYS A 56 10.74 -16.93 -18.87
CA LYS A 56 10.40 -18.19 -18.20
C LYS A 56 9.29 -17.91 -17.18
N GLU A 57 8.10 -18.40 -17.47
CA GLU A 57 7.06 -18.46 -16.46
C GLU A 57 7.46 -19.51 -15.41
N SER A 58 7.59 -19.07 -14.16
CA SER A 58 7.75 -19.99 -13.04
C SER A 58 6.35 -20.35 -12.52
N SER A 59 6.04 -21.64 -12.50
CA SER A 59 4.83 -22.08 -11.78
C SER A 59 5.03 -21.86 -10.28
N PRO A 60 4.03 -21.30 -9.57
CA PRO A 60 4.09 -21.16 -8.12
C PRO A 60 4.41 -22.52 -7.46
N PRO A 61 5.24 -22.54 -6.43
CA PRO A 61 5.61 -23.79 -5.75
C PRO A 61 4.42 -24.45 -5.08
N ASN A 62 4.54 -25.75 -4.78
CA ASN A 62 3.57 -26.43 -3.92
C ASN A 62 4.00 -26.27 -2.46
N ILE A 63 3.08 -25.84 -1.59
CA ILE A 63 3.39 -25.56 -0.18
C ILE A 63 3.92 -26.79 0.54
N SER A 64 3.43 -28.01 0.23
CA SER A 64 3.86 -29.24 0.93
C SER A 64 5.36 -29.50 0.75
N ASN A 65 5.94 -29.10 -0.40
CA ASN A 65 7.35 -29.28 -0.73
C ASN A 65 8.19 -28.00 -0.54
N PHE A 66 7.56 -26.90 -0.16
CA PHE A 66 8.25 -25.62 0.02
C PHE A 66 8.92 -25.55 1.38
N SER A 67 10.19 -25.17 1.44
CA SER A 67 10.87 -24.90 2.70
C SER A 67 10.81 -23.40 3.03
N PRO A 68 10.26 -22.99 4.18
CA PRO A 68 10.26 -21.60 4.60
C PRO A 68 11.67 -20.99 4.68
N GLU A 69 12.69 -21.79 4.95
CA GLU A 69 14.10 -21.37 4.99
C GLU A 69 14.64 -20.95 3.63
N SER A 70 13.98 -21.35 2.53
CA SER A 70 14.35 -20.89 1.18
C SER A 70 14.01 -19.42 0.93
N ILE A 71 13.15 -18.82 1.76
CA ILE A 71 12.85 -17.38 1.70
C ILE A 71 14.07 -16.63 2.21
N PRO A 72 14.65 -15.71 1.40
CA PRO A 72 15.84 -14.97 1.78
C PRO A 72 15.55 -14.08 3.01
N GLU A 73 16.57 -13.87 3.84
CA GLU A 73 16.48 -12.94 4.98
C GLU A 73 16.40 -11.49 4.52
N GLU A 74 17.01 -11.19 3.40
CA GLU A 74 16.97 -9.88 2.77
C GLU A 74 16.07 -9.91 1.55
N ILE A 75 14.96 -9.21 1.65
CA ILE A 75 13.97 -9.07 0.57
C ILE A 75 14.41 -7.91 -0.33
N ASN A 76 14.40 -8.13 -1.64
CA ASN A 76 14.77 -7.14 -2.64
C ASN A 76 13.64 -6.82 -3.64
N PHE A 77 12.41 -7.16 -3.30
CA PHE A 77 11.23 -6.85 -4.10
C PHE A 77 10.03 -6.53 -3.21
N ILE A 78 9.05 -5.84 -3.78
CA ILE A 78 7.76 -5.56 -3.19
C ILE A 78 6.69 -6.17 -4.09
N PRO A 79 5.86 -7.09 -3.60
CA PRO A 79 4.68 -7.52 -4.33
C PRO A 79 3.66 -6.40 -4.34
N VAL A 80 3.05 -6.15 -5.49
CA VAL A 80 2.03 -5.14 -5.70
C VAL A 80 0.73 -5.83 -6.09
N SER A 81 -0.40 -5.25 -5.70
CA SER A 81 -1.69 -5.67 -6.24
C SER A 81 -1.57 -5.70 -7.78
N GLN A 82 -2.28 -6.52 -8.48
CA GLN A 82 -2.20 -6.80 -9.93
C GLN A 82 -1.09 -7.79 -10.35
N GLY A 83 -0.47 -8.50 -9.39
CA GLY A 83 0.50 -9.55 -9.67
C GLY A 83 1.83 -9.05 -10.24
N LEU A 84 2.21 -7.83 -9.87
CA LEU A 84 3.50 -7.25 -10.20
C LEU A 84 4.47 -7.37 -9.02
N GLU A 85 5.75 -7.42 -9.35
CA GLU A 85 6.85 -7.33 -8.39
C GLU A 85 7.73 -6.14 -8.76
N PHE A 86 7.95 -5.24 -7.81
CA PHE A 86 8.91 -4.15 -7.96
C PHE A 86 10.21 -4.54 -7.28
N PHE A 87 11.21 -4.88 -8.09
CA PHE A 87 12.56 -5.15 -7.61
C PHE A 87 13.31 -3.85 -7.36
N PHE A 88 14.11 -3.83 -6.30
CA PHE A 88 14.99 -2.71 -5.99
C PHE A 88 16.43 -3.18 -5.76
N ASP A 89 17.37 -2.31 -6.09
CA ASP A 89 18.80 -2.52 -5.82
C ASP A 89 19.07 -2.33 -4.33
N LEU A 90 19.66 -3.34 -3.69
CA LEU A 90 19.90 -3.31 -2.24
C LEU A 90 20.84 -2.18 -1.80
N GLU A 91 21.75 -1.72 -2.69
CA GLU A 91 22.69 -0.64 -2.40
C GLU A 91 22.04 0.76 -2.59
N HIS A 92 20.96 0.86 -3.37
CA HIS A 92 20.32 2.12 -3.78
C HIS A 92 18.87 2.27 -3.33
N LYS A 93 18.34 1.32 -2.55
CA LYS A 93 16.91 1.25 -2.19
C LYS A 93 16.37 2.48 -1.44
N TYR A 94 17.24 3.24 -0.77
CA TYR A 94 16.86 4.41 0.04
C TYR A 94 17.30 5.76 -0.52
N ASP A 95 18.02 5.81 -1.62
CA ASP A 95 18.50 7.06 -2.24
C ASP A 95 17.34 8.06 -2.49
N ILE A 96 16.16 7.54 -2.80
CA ILE A 96 14.96 8.37 -3.04
C ILE A 96 14.52 9.16 -1.81
N PHE A 97 14.68 8.60 -0.60
CA PHE A 97 14.31 9.29 0.63
C PHE A 97 15.17 10.53 0.85
N ASP A 98 16.46 10.40 0.65
CA ASP A 98 17.41 11.51 0.81
C ASP A 98 17.18 12.60 -0.23
N LEU A 99 16.87 12.21 -1.48
CA LEU A 99 16.52 13.15 -2.56
C LEU A 99 15.25 13.93 -2.24
N ILE A 100 14.20 13.24 -1.78
CA ILE A 100 12.92 13.86 -1.43
C ILE A 100 13.08 14.75 -0.20
N LYS A 101 13.77 14.29 0.85
CA LYS A 101 14.02 15.10 2.05
C LYS A 101 14.79 16.36 1.74
N LYS A 102 15.78 16.28 0.86
CA LYS A 102 16.54 17.46 0.39
C LYS A 102 15.64 18.49 -0.32
N GLY A 103 14.65 18.03 -1.09
CA GLY A 103 13.73 18.90 -1.82
C GLY A 103 12.56 19.41 -0.98
N ALA A 104 11.99 18.55 -0.15
CA ALA A 104 10.80 18.84 0.66
C ALA A 104 11.13 19.55 2.00
N GLY A 105 12.30 19.31 2.54
CA GLY A 105 12.70 19.80 3.88
C GLY A 105 11.77 19.24 4.96
N ASP A 106 11.43 20.09 5.93
CA ASP A 106 10.49 19.78 7.01
C ASP A 106 9.06 20.31 6.73
N LYS A 107 8.81 20.68 5.49
CA LYS A 107 7.53 21.30 5.09
C LYS A 107 6.42 20.29 4.86
N TYR A 108 6.77 19.06 4.48
CA TYR A 108 5.83 18.02 4.10
C TYR A 108 6.07 16.76 4.91
N SER A 109 4.99 16.06 5.25
CA SER A 109 5.08 14.74 5.86
C SER A 109 5.60 13.70 4.85
N ILE A 110 6.60 12.93 5.23
CA ILE A 110 7.23 11.92 4.37
C ILE A 110 6.92 10.54 4.93
N HIS A 111 6.26 9.73 4.13
CA HIS A 111 5.87 8.37 4.50
C HIS A 111 6.62 7.35 3.64
N GLY A 112 7.15 6.34 4.30
CA GLY A 112 7.61 5.13 3.63
C GLY A 112 6.51 4.09 3.48
N GLU A 113 6.82 2.98 2.81
CA GLU A 113 5.88 1.89 2.58
C GLU A 113 6.56 0.53 2.72
N VAL A 114 5.83 -0.42 3.28
CA VAL A 114 6.13 -1.85 3.22
C VAL A 114 4.87 -2.62 2.86
N THR A 115 5.02 -3.79 2.27
CA THR A 115 3.91 -4.67 1.97
C THR A 115 3.73 -5.69 3.10
N SER A 116 2.49 -6.01 3.43
CA SER A 116 2.14 -7.00 4.45
C SER A 116 2.75 -8.37 4.14
N PRO A 117 3.24 -9.10 5.14
CA PRO A 117 3.66 -10.50 4.97
C PRO A 117 2.60 -11.39 4.31
N PHE A 118 1.33 -11.06 4.51
CA PHE A 118 0.20 -11.75 3.89
C PHE A 118 0.25 -11.63 2.35
N ASP A 119 0.52 -10.46 1.82
CA ASP A 119 0.63 -10.23 0.38
C ASP A 119 1.86 -10.94 -0.23
N TYR A 120 2.96 -11.07 0.51
CA TYR A 120 4.09 -11.92 0.09
C TYR A 120 3.70 -13.41 0.00
N LEU A 121 2.88 -13.92 0.92
CA LEU A 121 2.35 -15.28 0.84
C LEU A 121 1.48 -15.46 -0.41
N LEU A 122 0.59 -14.48 -0.68
CA LEU A 122 -0.25 -14.50 -1.87
C LEU A 122 0.58 -14.45 -3.16
N ASN A 123 1.62 -13.64 -3.18
CA ASN A 123 2.53 -13.53 -4.32
C ASN A 123 3.29 -14.85 -4.57
N LEU A 124 3.77 -15.49 -3.50
CA LEU A 124 4.54 -16.74 -3.58
C LEU A 124 3.75 -17.90 -4.22
N PHE A 125 2.49 -18.05 -3.85
CA PHE A 125 1.68 -19.19 -4.29
C PHE A 125 0.61 -18.87 -5.33
N GLY A 126 0.38 -17.59 -5.61
CA GLY A 126 -0.81 -17.09 -6.30
C GLY A 126 -2.02 -17.04 -5.35
N ILE A 127 -2.89 -16.04 -5.54
CA ILE A 127 -3.98 -15.72 -4.61
C ILE A 127 -4.86 -16.93 -4.31
N GLU A 128 -5.36 -17.62 -5.34
CA GLU A 128 -6.29 -18.75 -5.15
C GLU A 128 -5.65 -19.90 -4.35
N ARG A 129 -4.42 -20.29 -4.70
CA ARG A 129 -3.72 -21.38 -4.00
C ARG A 129 -3.36 -20.98 -2.57
N ALA A 130 -2.92 -19.75 -2.36
CA ALA A 130 -2.63 -19.28 -1.01
C ALA A 130 -3.86 -19.36 -0.12
N MET A 131 -5.04 -18.92 -0.59
CA MET A 131 -6.29 -19.04 0.17
C MET A 131 -6.62 -20.49 0.53
N VAL A 132 -6.41 -21.43 -0.40
CA VAL A 132 -6.59 -22.87 -0.13
C VAL A 132 -5.59 -23.34 0.93
N TYR A 133 -4.34 -22.89 0.86
CA TYR A 133 -3.29 -23.30 1.80
C TYR A 133 -3.48 -22.75 3.21
N LEU A 134 -4.11 -21.60 3.39
CA LEU A 134 -4.51 -21.12 4.73
C LEU A 134 -5.40 -22.13 5.45
N VAL A 135 -6.23 -22.89 4.70
CA VAL A 135 -7.13 -23.91 5.25
C VAL A 135 -6.44 -25.27 5.38
N GLN A 136 -5.72 -25.70 4.34
CA GLN A 136 -5.14 -27.04 4.26
C GLN A 136 -3.82 -27.18 5.03
N GLU A 137 -3.00 -26.13 5.04
CA GLU A 137 -1.65 -26.12 5.61
C GLU A 137 -1.43 -24.89 6.51
N PRO A 138 -2.29 -24.66 7.53
CA PRO A 138 -2.27 -23.43 8.32
C PRO A 138 -0.95 -23.23 9.07
N SER A 139 -0.36 -24.32 9.61
CA SER A 139 0.90 -24.24 10.34
C SER A 139 2.04 -23.78 9.44
N LYS A 140 2.15 -24.36 8.26
CA LYS A 140 3.20 -24.02 7.30
C LYS A 140 3.00 -22.61 6.71
N SER A 141 1.75 -22.20 6.47
CA SER A 141 1.42 -20.84 6.09
C SER A 141 1.89 -19.83 7.14
N LYS A 142 1.72 -20.12 8.42
CA LYS A 142 2.21 -19.28 9.53
C LYS A 142 3.73 -19.20 9.60
N GLU A 143 4.43 -20.30 9.37
CA GLU A 143 5.91 -20.31 9.31
C GLU A 143 6.42 -19.40 8.17
N ILE A 144 5.80 -19.50 6.99
CA ILE A 144 6.14 -18.65 5.83
C ILE A 144 5.84 -17.17 6.12
N LEU A 145 4.67 -16.88 6.69
CA LEU A 145 4.30 -15.52 7.10
C LEU A 145 5.31 -14.94 8.11
N GLN A 146 5.72 -15.77 9.09
CA GLN A 146 6.71 -15.35 10.09
C GLN A 146 8.08 -15.06 9.44
N ARG A 147 8.47 -15.85 8.43
CA ARG A 147 9.72 -15.64 7.71
C ARG A 147 9.70 -14.30 6.93
N TYR A 148 8.63 -14.05 6.17
CA TYR A 148 8.44 -12.77 5.49
C TYR A 148 8.36 -11.59 6.47
N THR A 149 7.74 -11.78 7.64
CA THR A 149 7.69 -10.74 8.68
C THR A 149 9.10 -10.30 9.10
N GLY A 150 10.05 -11.22 9.18
CA GLY A 150 11.46 -10.90 9.47
C GLY A 150 12.06 -9.94 8.46
N GLY A 151 11.93 -10.26 7.17
CA GLY A 151 12.43 -9.41 6.09
C GLY A 151 11.72 -8.06 5.98
N VAL A 152 10.39 -8.05 6.10
CA VAL A 152 9.59 -6.80 6.07
C VAL A 152 9.93 -5.88 7.25
N LYS A 153 10.11 -6.44 8.46
CA LYS A 153 10.58 -5.67 9.63
C LYS A 153 11.94 -5.02 9.38
N LYS A 154 12.87 -5.73 8.72
CA LYS A 154 14.18 -5.19 8.38
C LYS A 154 14.02 -3.97 7.46
N ILE A 155 13.26 -4.10 6.37
CA ILE A 155 12.98 -3.00 5.45
C ILE A 155 12.31 -1.82 6.18
N ALA A 156 11.32 -2.08 7.02
CA ALA A 156 10.64 -1.03 7.78
C ALA A 156 11.59 -0.29 8.72
N LEU A 157 12.42 -1.02 9.47
CA LEU A 157 13.40 -0.42 10.39
C LEU A 157 14.46 0.42 9.66
N GLU A 158 14.94 -0.05 8.50
CA GLU A 158 15.90 0.69 7.71
C GLU A 158 15.30 2.01 7.22
N GLN A 159 14.03 2.01 6.75
CA GLN A 159 13.34 3.24 6.35
C GLN A 159 13.25 4.28 7.49
N THR A 160 13.08 3.84 8.75
CA THR A 160 12.99 4.78 9.88
C THR A 160 14.29 5.60 10.11
N GLN A 161 15.40 5.22 9.47
CA GLN A 161 16.68 5.95 9.58
C GLN A 161 16.75 7.18 8.65
N HIS A 162 15.78 7.35 7.74
CA HIS A 162 15.74 8.42 6.73
C HIS A 162 14.83 9.59 7.10
N ASN A 163 14.61 9.84 8.40
CA ASN A 163 13.81 10.97 8.91
C ASN A 163 12.41 11.04 8.27
N ILE A 164 11.73 9.92 8.21
CA ILE A 164 10.34 9.81 7.77
C ILE A 164 9.38 9.93 8.95
N ASP A 165 8.16 10.38 8.70
CA ASP A 165 7.15 10.60 9.72
C ASP A 165 6.28 9.36 9.96
N ALA A 166 6.07 8.55 8.92
CA ALA A 166 5.23 7.36 9.00
C ALA A 166 5.66 6.26 8.04
N ILE A 167 5.22 5.04 8.32
CA ILE A 167 5.28 3.89 7.41
C ILE A 167 3.87 3.37 7.17
N LYS A 168 3.52 3.18 5.90
CA LYS A 168 2.32 2.48 5.46
C LYS A 168 2.61 0.98 5.34
N ILE A 169 1.76 0.15 5.92
CA ILE A 169 1.70 -1.28 5.63
C ILE A 169 0.63 -1.48 4.56
N SER A 170 1.02 -1.83 3.36
CA SER A 170 0.11 -2.14 2.25
C SER A 170 -0.39 -3.58 2.40
N SER A 171 -1.71 -3.74 2.55
CA SER A 171 -2.38 -5.03 2.79
C SER A 171 -3.71 -5.11 2.03
N PRO A 172 -3.70 -4.89 0.69
CA PRO A 172 -4.92 -4.72 -0.09
C PRO A 172 -5.85 -5.93 -0.08
N TYR A 173 -5.32 -7.14 0.13
CA TYR A 173 -6.10 -8.38 0.12
C TYR A 173 -6.61 -8.82 1.50
N ALA A 174 -6.38 -8.03 2.54
CA ALA A 174 -6.81 -8.38 3.90
C ALA A 174 -8.26 -7.97 4.24
N GLY A 175 -9.04 -7.50 3.26
CA GLY A 175 -10.45 -7.13 3.38
C GLY A 175 -11.42 -8.31 3.34
N ALA A 176 -12.69 -8.07 3.67
CA ALA A 176 -13.75 -9.09 3.74
C ALA A 176 -14.09 -9.71 2.38
N GLY A 177 -13.71 -9.08 1.28
CA GLY A 177 -13.82 -9.67 -0.06
C GLY A 177 -12.92 -10.89 -0.29
N PHE A 178 -11.89 -11.09 0.54
CA PHE A 178 -10.90 -12.17 0.42
C PHE A 178 -10.89 -13.10 1.63
N ILE A 179 -10.90 -12.55 2.85
CA ILE A 179 -10.75 -13.33 4.07
C ILE A 179 -11.75 -12.90 5.15
N SER A 180 -12.19 -13.87 5.94
CA SER A 180 -13.06 -13.62 7.09
C SER A 180 -12.30 -12.87 8.22
N PRO A 181 -13.02 -12.25 9.19
CA PRO A 181 -12.39 -11.69 10.38
C PRO A 181 -11.56 -12.70 11.18
N ALA A 182 -11.97 -13.95 11.22
CA ALA A 182 -11.22 -15.01 11.89
C ALA A 182 -9.86 -15.26 11.20
N PHE A 183 -9.84 -15.30 9.86
CA PHE A 183 -8.60 -15.43 9.09
C PHE A 183 -7.72 -14.19 9.17
N TYR A 184 -8.32 -13.00 9.18
CA TYR A 184 -7.59 -11.76 9.43
C TYR A 184 -6.87 -11.83 10.79
N LYS A 185 -7.57 -12.21 11.84
CA LYS A 185 -7.02 -12.37 13.19
C LYS A 185 -5.90 -13.40 13.27
N GLU A 186 -5.97 -14.45 12.46
CA GLU A 186 -5.03 -15.58 12.48
C GLU A 186 -3.82 -15.38 11.57
N PHE A 187 -4.00 -14.82 10.38
CA PHE A 187 -2.98 -14.80 9.31
C PHE A 187 -2.49 -13.42 8.91
N VAL A 188 -3.10 -12.34 9.40
CA VAL A 188 -2.69 -10.96 9.09
C VAL A 188 -2.26 -10.21 10.35
N LEU A 189 -3.19 -10.05 11.29
CA LEU A 189 -3.01 -9.24 12.50
C LEU A 189 -1.69 -9.52 13.27
N PRO A 190 -1.29 -10.79 13.57
CA PRO A 190 -0.11 -11.04 14.39
C PRO A 190 1.20 -10.63 13.73
N TYR A 191 1.24 -10.59 12.42
CA TYR A 191 2.40 -10.26 11.60
C TYR A 191 2.54 -8.76 11.39
N GLU A 192 1.44 -8.08 11.09
CA GLU A 192 1.40 -6.61 11.01
C GLU A 192 1.67 -5.97 12.37
N ALA A 193 1.16 -6.53 13.46
CA ALA A 193 1.45 -6.08 14.82
C ALA A 193 2.95 -6.13 15.17
N GLN A 194 3.69 -7.12 14.69
CA GLN A 194 5.14 -7.18 14.86
C GLN A 194 5.86 -6.05 14.12
N ILE A 195 5.39 -5.70 12.92
CA ILE A 195 5.94 -4.60 12.12
C ILE A 195 5.59 -3.26 12.81
N ALA A 196 4.33 -3.08 13.18
CA ALA A 196 3.86 -1.87 13.86
C ALA A 196 4.65 -1.58 15.13
N ARG A 197 4.90 -2.61 15.94
CA ARG A 197 5.67 -2.50 17.18
C ARG A 197 7.08 -1.96 16.92
N VAL A 198 7.86 -2.60 16.03
CA VAL A 198 9.27 -2.22 15.83
C VAL A 198 9.42 -0.84 15.20
N VAL A 199 8.46 -0.40 14.37
CA VAL A 199 8.45 0.95 13.79
C VAL A 199 8.11 1.99 14.86
N ARG A 200 7.08 1.74 15.67
CA ARG A 200 6.67 2.64 16.76
C ARG A 200 7.72 2.76 17.85
N ASP A 201 8.47 1.71 18.13
CA ASP A 201 9.61 1.76 19.09
C ASP A 201 10.73 2.69 18.58
N ARG A 202 10.71 3.11 17.30
CA ARG A 202 11.58 4.13 16.71
C ARG A 202 10.98 5.54 16.71
N GLY A 203 9.78 5.72 17.26
CA GLY A 203 9.07 6.99 17.28
C GLY A 203 8.41 7.36 15.94
N VAL A 204 8.35 6.43 14.98
CA VAL A 204 7.72 6.64 13.67
C VAL A 204 6.29 6.12 13.70
N HIS A 205 5.35 6.86 13.12
CA HIS A 205 3.97 6.41 13.00
C HIS A 205 3.86 5.24 12.02
N VAL A 206 2.88 4.36 12.24
CA VAL A 206 2.58 3.26 11.33
C VAL A 206 1.08 3.17 11.07
N TYR A 207 0.69 2.97 9.82
CA TYR A 207 -0.70 2.82 9.45
C TYR A 207 -0.88 1.75 8.38
N THR A 208 -2.09 1.18 8.30
CA THR A 208 -2.39 0.14 7.32
C THR A 208 -3.26 0.68 6.20
N HIS A 209 -3.11 0.10 5.01
CA HIS A 209 -3.96 0.30 3.86
C HIS A 209 -4.56 -1.05 3.45
N THR A 210 -5.89 -1.16 3.56
CA THR A 210 -6.63 -2.36 3.15
C THR A 210 -7.82 -1.94 2.32
N CYS A 211 -7.95 -2.50 1.12
CA CYS A 211 -9.03 -2.17 0.18
C CYS A 211 -10.32 -2.93 0.48
N GLY A 212 -11.44 -2.37 0.02
CA GLY A 212 -12.75 -2.98 0.07
C GLY A 212 -13.40 -2.94 1.46
N ALA A 213 -14.19 -3.95 1.76
CA ALA A 213 -14.95 -4.03 3.00
C ALA A 213 -14.03 -4.39 4.19
N ILE A 214 -13.96 -3.51 5.19
CA ILE A 214 -13.14 -3.68 6.40
C ILE A 214 -13.86 -3.28 7.69
N ASP A 215 -15.14 -2.95 7.61
CA ASP A 215 -15.90 -2.48 8.77
C ASP A 215 -15.92 -3.49 9.93
N ASP A 216 -15.94 -4.77 9.61
CA ASP A 216 -15.97 -5.89 10.56
C ASP A 216 -14.64 -6.13 11.30
N ARG A 217 -13.57 -5.40 10.96
CA ARG A 217 -12.22 -5.58 11.52
C ARG A 217 -11.51 -4.32 11.99
N LEU A 218 -12.17 -3.17 12.00
CA LEU A 218 -11.58 -1.88 12.40
C LEU A 218 -10.93 -1.95 13.80
N GLU A 219 -11.61 -2.52 14.78
CA GLU A 219 -11.08 -2.67 16.14
C GLU A 219 -9.88 -3.61 16.18
N MET A 220 -9.90 -4.70 15.42
CA MET A 220 -8.75 -5.63 15.32
C MET A 220 -7.53 -4.93 14.70
N MET A 221 -7.73 -4.06 13.70
CA MET A 221 -6.64 -3.25 13.15
C MET A 221 -6.02 -2.35 14.21
N VAL A 222 -6.84 -1.72 15.06
CA VAL A 222 -6.34 -0.93 16.20
C VAL A 222 -5.57 -1.80 17.18
N GLU A 223 -6.02 -3.03 17.46
CA GLU A 223 -5.31 -4.00 18.32
C GLU A 223 -3.94 -4.40 17.78
N ALA A 224 -3.69 -4.29 16.47
CA ALA A 224 -2.36 -4.46 15.90
C ALA A 224 -1.36 -3.40 16.37
N GLY A 225 -1.80 -2.37 17.08
CA GLY A 225 -0.96 -1.30 17.62
C GLY A 225 -0.55 -0.28 16.57
N ILE A 226 -1.30 -0.14 15.49
CA ILE A 226 -1.08 0.89 14.47
C ILE A 226 -1.46 2.30 14.97
N SER A 227 -0.91 3.32 14.33
CA SER A 227 -1.21 4.73 14.60
C SER A 227 -2.38 5.25 13.77
N GLY A 228 -2.74 4.57 12.69
CA GLY A 228 -3.80 5.00 11.78
C GLY A 228 -4.26 3.94 10.79
N ILE A 229 -5.37 4.21 10.13
CA ILE A 229 -5.89 3.41 9.01
C ILE A 229 -6.08 4.34 7.81
N GLU A 230 -5.63 3.89 6.64
CA GLU A 230 -5.87 4.50 5.35
C GLU A 230 -6.84 3.63 4.54
N CYS A 231 -7.50 4.22 3.58
CA CYS A 231 -8.49 3.64 2.69
C CYS A 231 -9.90 3.79 3.26
N LEU A 232 -10.42 2.84 4.01
CA LEU A 232 -11.78 2.83 4.55
C LEU A 232 -12.81 3.03 3.43
N ASP A 233 -12.74 2.19 2.39
CA ASP A 233 -13.61 2.32 1.21
C ASP A 233 -15.09 2.46 1.60
N PRO A 234 -15.75 3.56 1.18
CA PRO A 234 -17.17 3.73 1.42
C PRO A 234 -18.00 2.87 0.44
N PRO A 235 -19.30 2.63 0.72
CA PRO A 235 -20.18 2.04 -0.26
C PRO A 235 -20.22 2.84 -1.58
N PRO A 236 -20.22 2.20 -2.76
CA PRO A 236 -20.33 0.76 -2.99
C PRO A 236 -18.98 0.01 -3.10
N LEU A 237 -17.83 0.68 -2.95
CA LEU A 237 -16.51 0.05 -3.09
C LEU A 237 -16.16 -0.82 -1.88
N GLY A 238 -16.62 -0.43 -0.70
CA GLY A 238 -16.48 -1.14 0.57
C GLY A 238 -17.74 -0.98 1.41
N ASP A 239 -17.58 -0.98 2.72
CA ASP A 239 -18.71 -0.94 3.68
C ASP A 239 -18.51 0.06 4.84
N VAL A 240 -17.41 0.86 4.81
CA VAL A 240 -17.11 1.75 5.94
C VAL A 240 -17.84 3.07 5.83
N LEU A 241 -18.66 3.36 6.84
CA LEU A 241 -19.23 4.68 7.05
C LEU A 241 -18.29 5.51 7.96
N LEU A 242 -17.83 6.66 7.47
CA LEU A 242 -16.80 7.46 8.15
C LEU A 242 -17.26 7.93 9.55
N ASP A 243 -18.51 8.28 9.71
CA ASP A 243 -19.07 8.74 10.99
C ASP A 243 -19.11 7.62 12.03
N ASP A 244 -19.39 6.38 11.61
CA ASP A 244 -19.36 5.20 12.47
C ASP A 244 -17.90 4.83 12.83
N ALA A 245 -17.03 4.73 11.82
CA ALA A 245 -15.60 4.48 12.05
C ALA A 245 -14.98 5.53 12.99
N LYS A 246 -15.32 6.82 12.79
CA LYS A 246 -14.81 7.89 13.64
C LYS A 246 -15.27 7.74 15.11
N LYS A 247 -16.51 7.31 15.36
CA LYS A 247 -17.01 7.03 16.70
C LYS A 247 -16.33 5.81 17.35
N ARG A 248 -16.07 4.77 16.58
CA ARG A 248 -15.53 3.49 17.07
C ARG A 248 -14.04 3.52 17.34
N ILE A 249 -13.26 4.17 16.48
CA ILE A 249 -11.79 4.09 16.51
C ILE A 249 -11.07 5.45 16.47
N GLY A 250 -11.76 6.55 16.16
CA GLY A 250 -11.14 7.84 15.87
C GLY A 250 -10.55 8.57 17.08
N ASP A 251 -10.79 8.11 18.30
CA ASP A 251 -10.12 8.59 19.53
C ASP A 251 -8.80 7.87 19.83
N ARG A 252 -8.51 6.75 19.15
CA ARG A 252 -7.35 5.90 19.39
C ARG A 252 -6.31 6.00 18.29
N ILE A 253 -6.73 6.23 17.04
CA ILE A 253 -5.88 6.26 15.87
C ILE A 253 -6.33 7.36 14.90
N PHE A 254 -5.45 7.79 14.00
CA PHE A 254 -5.88 8.67 12.91
C PHE A 254 -6.57 7.90 11.78
N ILE A 255 -7.49 8.56 11.08
CA ILE A 255 -8.17 8.07 9.88
C ILE A 255 -7.72 8.92 8.70
N LYS A 256 -7.20 8.26 7.65
CA LYS A 256 -6.82 8.88 6.38
C LYS A 256 -7.73 8.34 5.27
N GLY A 257 -8.59 9.17 4.75
CA GLY A 257 -9.58 8.77 3.72
C GLY A 257 -10.75 9.74 3.71
N ASN A 258 -11.93 9.34 3.29
CA ASN A 258 -12.29 8.12 2.57
C ASN A 258 -13.18 8.51 1.36
N ILE A 259 -12.69 9.45 0.55
CA ILE A 259 -13.39 9.87 -0.67
C ILE A 259 -13.35 8.72 -1.67
N ASP A 260 -14.50 8.37 -2.26
CA ASP A 260 -14.59 7.36 -3.30
C ASP A 260 -13.79 7.81 -4.55
N PRO A 261 -12.69 7.10 -4.89
CA PRO A 261 -11.83 7.52 -6.00
C PRO A 261 -12.49 7.34 -7.37
N VAL A 262 -13.51 6.48 -7.47
CA VAL A 262 -14.20 6.16 -8.73
C VAL A 262 -15.48 6.96 -8.89
N ASN A 263 -16.45 6.75 -8.00
CA ASN A 263 -17.79 7.32 -8.20
C ASN A 263 -17.82 8.82 -7.89
N VAL A 264 -16.99 9.29 -6.97
CA VAL A 264 -16.89 10.72 -6.62
C VAL A 264 -15.80 11.41 -7.43
N LEU A 265 -14.56 10.92 -7.38
CA LEU A 265 -13.44 11.68 -7.92
C LEU A 265 -13.28 11.54 -9.44
N LEU A 266 -13.35 10.32 -9.98
CA LEU A 266 -13.19 10.06 -11.41
C LEU A 266 -14.45 10.47 -12.20
N LEU A 267 -15.61 9.99 -11.79
CA LEU A 267 -16.88 10.15 -12.51
C LEU A 267 -17.67 11.38 -12.10
N GLY A 268 -17.37 11.96 -10.94
CA GLY A 268 -18.06 13.15 -10.41
C GLY A 268 -17.72 14.45 -11.13
N THR A 269 -18.55 15.45 -10.85
CA THR A 269 -18.26 16.86 -11.18
C THR A 269 -17.53 17.52 -10.02
N GLU A 270 -16.89 18.68 -10.25
CA GLU A 270 -16.26 19.47 -9.15
C GLU A 270 -17.22 19.74 -8.00
N GLU A 271 -18.51 19.95 -8.30
CA GLU A 271 -19.56 20.18 -7.28
C GLU A 271 -19.80 18.93 -6.43
N ILE A 272 -19.85 17.75 -7.04
CA ILE A 272 -20.00 16.47 -6.34
C ILE A 272 -18.78 16.23 -5.43
N VAL A 273 -17.58 16.40 -5.97
CA VAL A 273 -16.32 16.25 -5.21
C VAL A 273 -16.26 17.22 -4.05
N ARG A 274 -16.65 18.47 -4.26
CA ARG A 274 -16.67 19.50 -3.21
C ARG A 274 -17.60 19.12 -2.07
N LYS A 275 -18.83 18.74 -2.37
CA LYS A 275 -19.81 18.34 -1.36
C LYS A 275 -19.38 17.12 -0.55
N ASP A 276 -18.82 16.12 -1.23
CA ASP A 276 -18.31 14.93 -0.54
C ASP A 276 -17.11 15.27 0.34
N ALA A 277 -16.15 16.05 -0.15
CA ALA A 277 -15.01 16.50 0.63
C ALA A 277 -15.39 17.33 1.86
N GLU A 278 -16.32 18.27 1.71
CA GLU A 278 -16.88 19.06 2.82
C GLU A 278 -17.53 18.14 3.88
N PHE A 279 -18.36 17.18 3.44
CA PHE A 279 -18.97 16.19 4.33
C PHE A 279 -17.92 15.35 5.08
N ARG A 280 -16.87 14.84 4.37
CA ARG A 280 -15.81 14.06 5.02
C ARG A 280 -15.07 14.86 6.09
N ILE A 281 -14.85 16.14 5.85
CA ILE A 281 -14.20 17.00 6.83
C ILE A 281 -15.13 17.31 8.00
N GLU A 282 -16.41 17.62 7.75
CA GLU A 282 -17.38 17.84 8.80
C GLU A 282 -17.44 16.66 9.77
N VAL A 283 -17.44 15.45 9.25
CA VAL A 283 -17.49 14.21 10.04
C VAL A 283 -16.14 13.88 10.67
N GLY A 284 -15.05 14.02 9.94
CA GLY A 284 -13.72 13.58 10.35
C GLY A 284 -12.98 14.53 11.30
N LYS A 285 -13.16 15.85 11.13
CA LYS A 285 -12.45 16.90 11.89
C LYS A 285 -12.66 16.89 13.41
N PRO A 286 -13.88 16.64 13.94
CA PRO A 286 -14.11 16.67 15.38
C PRO A 286 -13.17 15.75 16.16
N GLY A 287 -12.51 16.29 17.18
CA GLY A 287 -11.53 15.56 18.00
C GLY A 287 -10.15 15.37 17.34
N GLY A 288 -9.93 15.87 16.13
CA GLY A 288 -8.67 15.69 15.39
C GLY A 288 -8.47 14.28 14.81
N GLY A 289 -7.23 13.96 14.41
CA GLY A 289 -6.89 12.62 13.90
C GLY A 289 -7.52 12.26 12.55
N PHE A 290 -7.85 13.25 11.71
CA PHE A 290 -8.39 13.01 10.38
C PHE A 290 -7.51 13.65 9.30
N ILE A 291 -7.22 12.89 8.24
CA ILE A 291 -6.50 13.35 7.05
C ILE A 291 -7.41 13.14 5.85
N LEU A 292 -7.84 14.25 5.21
CA LEU A 292 -8.65 14.17 4.00
C LEU A 292 -7.83 13.52 2.87
N SER A 293 -8.33 12.42 2.36
CA SER A 293 -7.69 11.67 1.27
C SER A 293 -8.75 10.90 0.48
N THR A 294 -8.37 10.36 -0.66
CA THR A 294 -9.15 9.32 -1.32
C THR A 294 -9.03 8.01 -0.55
N ALA A 295 -10.04 7.15 -0.66
CA ALA A 295 -10.00 5.82 -0.08
C ALA A 295 -8.89 4.97 -0.70
N CYS A 296 -8.69 5.05 -2.00
CA CYS A 296 -7.65 4.31 -2.70
C CYS A 296 -6.92 5.21 -3.73
N SER A 297 -6.00 4.64 -4.50
CA SER A 297 -5.30 5.33 -5.58
C SER A 297 -6.28 5.91 -6.59
N ILE A 298 -5.96 7.08 -7.12
CA ILE A 298 -6.78 7.74 -8.14
C ILE A 298 -6.44 7.22 -9.54
N ALA A 299 -7.46 7.04 -10.37
CA ALA A 299 -7.28 6.60 -11.75
C ALA A 299 -6.55 7.64 -12.60
N PRO A 300 -5.71 7.23 -13.58
CA PRO A 300 -4.94 8.15 -14.42
C PRO A 300 -5.80 9.19 -15.17
N HIS A 301 -7.03 8.83 -15.54
CA HIS A 301 -7.97 9.69 -16.26
C HIS A 301 -8.78 10.64 -15.36
N THR A 302 -8.52 10.65 -14.05
CA THR A 302 -9.19 11.57 -13.13
C THR A 302 -8.86 13.02 -13.51
N LYS A 303 -9.89 13.86 -13.65
CA LYS A 303 -9.76 15.27 -13.99
C LYS A 303 -8.94 15.99 -12.92
N ARG A 304 -7.95 16.77 -13.35
CA ARG A 304 -7.08 17.55 -12.43
C ARG A 304 -7.89 18.51 -11.57
N GLU A 305 -8.92 19.11 -12.14
CA GLU A 305 -9.83 20.04 -11.48
C GLU A 305 -10.51 19.37 -10.29
N ASN A 306 -10.97 18.12 -10.44
CA ASN A 306 -11.55 17.34 -9.36
C ASN A 306 -10.56 17.10 -8.21
N VAL A 307 -9.31 16.73 -8.54
CA VAL A 307 -8.27 16.55 -7.52
C VAL A 307 -7.93 17.85 -6.80
N GLN A 308 -7.90 18.98 -7.52
CA GLN A 308 -7.64 20.29 -6.93
C GLN A 308 -8.76 20.79 -6.01
N VAL A 309 -10.00 20.29 -6.16
CA VAL A 309 -11.10 20.59 -5.24
C VAL A 309 -10.75 20.19 -3.82
N LEU A 310 -10.10 19.04 -3.61
CA LEU A 310 -9.76 18.53 -2.27
C LEU A 310 -8.91 19.55 -1.50
N ARG A 311 -7.91 20.13 -2.17
CA ARG A 311 -7.08 21.17 -1.58
C ARG A 311 -7.90 22.42 -1.25
N ARG A 312 -8.69 22.92 -2.23
CA ARG A 312 -9.50 24.12 -2.04
C ARG A 312 -10.46 23.99 -0.85
N VAL A 313 -11.05 22.82 -0.68
CA VAL A 313 -11.92 22.53 0.46
C VAL A 313 -11.12 22.49 1.75
N ALA A 314 -9.98 21.81 1.79
CA ALA A 314 -9.14 21.71 2.99
C ALA A 314 -8.61 23.09 3.46
N GLU A 315 -8.25 23.99 2.53
CA GLU A 315 -7.75 25.33 2.83
C GLU A 315 -8.84 26.29 3.36
N ASN A 316 -10.10 26.06 2.99
CA ASN A 316 -11.23 26.92 3.38
C ASN A 316 -11.89 26.54 4.70
N ILE A 317 -11.36 25.55 5.42
CA ILE A 317 -11.90 25.11 6.72
C ILE A 317 -11.10 25.80 7.84
N ASN A 318 -11.60 26.93 8.23
CA ASN A 318 -11.20 27.63 9.44
C ASN A 318 -12.04 27.17 10.65
#